data_373f1c2415f96f1032f2ea5cb4f148dd
#
_entry.id   373f1c2415f96f1032f2ea5cb4f148dd
#
_cell.length_a   1.000
_cell.length_b   1.000
_cell.length_c   1.000
_cell.angle_alpha   90.00
_cell.angle_beta   90.00
_cell.angle_gamma   90.00
#
_symmetry.space_group_name_H-M   'P 1'
#
loop_
_entity.id
_entity.type
_entity.pdbx_description
1 polymer ?
#
loop_
_entity_poly.entity_id
_entity_poly.type
_entity_poly.pdbx_seq_one_letter_code
_entity_poly.pdbx_strand_id
1 'polypeptide(L)'
;MPVAVLLIFLVSGAVGFVSGLVGVGGGFIMTPALLFLGVPAPVAVATGASQIAATSFSGIMTQTRRRSVDWRMGLLLSLGGVVGSSAGVAVFERLLRLGQLDLLVSVLYLLLLSSVGFLMVRESYRFWRGRPQKSVSVLRRPLRTIAHNLPFRLRFPRSGLYISVLPPLGIGFAIGALSAIMGIGGGFILIPAMIYLLRMPTNVVIGTSQFQVMVISSLIVVLQSIATQTVDLVLAL
;
A
#
# COMPACT_ATOMS: atom_id res chain seq x y z
N MET A 1 7.57 12.40 29.24
CA MET A 1 7.28 13.15 28.01
C MET A 1 8.49 13.23 27.05
N PRO A 2 9.70 13.73 27.38
CA PRO A 2 10.80 13.88 26.40
C PRO A 2 11.32 12.54 25.83
N VAL A 3 11.33 11.48 26.62
CA VAL A 3 11.81 10.16 26.18
C VAL A 3 10.91 9.54 25.12
N ALA A 4 9.58 9.70 25.24
CA ALA A 4 8.64 9.19 24.24
C ALA A 4 8.79 9.93 22.89
N VAL A 5 9.00 11.24 22.91
CA VAL A 5 9.23 12.05 21.71
C VAL A 5 10.54 11.65 21.02
N LEU A 6 11.61 11.47 21.79
CA LEU A 6 12.90 11.02 21.26
C LEU A 6 12.80 9.62 20.64
N LEU A 7 12.06 8.73 21.27
CA LEU A 7 11.86 7.35 20.80
C LEU A 7 11.05 7.31 19.50
N ILE A 8 9.99 8.12 19.41
CA ILE A 8 9.20 8.27 18.18
C ILE A 8 10.08 8.83 17.05
N PHE A 9 10.90 9.84 17.32
CA PHE A 9 11.81 10.43 16.34
C PHE A 9 12.84 9.43 15.83
N LEU A 10 13.45 8.64 16.71
CA LEU A 10 14.41 7.58 16.35
C LEU A 10 13.74 6.47 15.53
N VAL A 11 12.55 6.03 15.93
CA VAL A 11 11.78 5.00 15.20
C VAL A 11 11.39 5.53 13.82
N SER A 12 10.88 6.76 13.73
CA SER A 12 10.51 7.38 12.45
C SER A 12 11.71 7.52 11.52
N GLY A 13 12.87 7.93 12.04
CA GLY A 13 14.11 8.02 11.28
C GLY A 13 14.58 6.66 10.75
N ALA A 14 14.57 5.64 11.60
CA ALA A 14 14.92 4.27 11.21
C ALA A 14 13.94 3.69 10.16
N VAL A 15 12.64 3.89 10.37
CA VAL A 15 11.60 3.47 9.44
C VAL A 15 11.74 4.20 8.10
N GLY A 16 11.99 5.52 8.12
CA GLY A 16 12.22 6.32 6.92
C GLY A 16 13.43 5.84 6.12
N PHE A 17 14.54 5.53 6.80
CA PHE A 17 15.73 4.99 6.17
C PHE A 17 15.50 3.63 5.51
N VAL A 18 14.91 2.67 6.25
CA VAL A 18 14.59 1.33 5.72
C VAL A 18 13.59 1.43 4.57
N SER A 19 12.57 2.27 4.70
CA SER A 19 11.58 2.50 3.65
C SER A 19 12.18 3.10 2.39
N GLY A 20 13.12 4.03 2.53
CA GLY A 20 13.86 4.62 1.41
C GLY A 20 14.67 3.59 0.64
N LEU A 21 15.29 2.64 1.34
CA LEU A 21 16.04 1.53 0.73
C LEU A 21 15.13 0.53 -0.03
N VAL A 22 14.00 0.18 0.56
CA VAL A 22 13.07 -0.82 0.00
C VAL A 22 12.12 -0.21 -1.04
N GLY A 23 11.88 1.10 -1.00
CA GLY A 23 11.00 1.81 -1.95
C GLY A 23 9.50 1.51 -1.78
N VAL A 24 9.08 1.00 -0.62
CA VAL A 24 7.71 0.52 -0.36
C VAL A 24 6.81 1.60 0.27
N GLY A 25 7.41 2.69 0.76
CA GLY A 25 6.69 3.70 1.56
C GLY A 25 6.66 3.33 3.05
N GLY A 26 7.03 4.30 3.93
CA GLY A 26 7.29 4.06 5.36
C GLY A 26 6.09 3.61 6.21
N GLY A 27 4.87 3.83 5.75
CA GLY A 27 3.68 3.57 6.54
C GLY A 27 3.42 2.11 6.90
N PHE A 28 3.95 1.19 6.12
CA PHE A 28 3.87 -0.24 6.42
C PHE A 28 4.51 -0.61 7.77
N ILE A 29 5.59 0.05 8.14
CA ILE A 29 6.30 -0.20 9.39
C ILE A 29 5.86 0.82 10.46
N MET A 30 5.57 2.07 10.05
CA MET A 30 5.26 3.15 10.97
C MET A 30 3.96 2.93 11.74
N THR A 31 2.88 2.52 11.07
CA THR A 31 1.59 2.30 11.77
C THR A 31 1.67 1.20 12.82
N PRO A 32 2.22 -0.01 12.55
CA PRO A 32 2.44 -1.00 13.61
C PRO A 32 3.36 -0.51 14.71
N ALA A 33 4.43 0.23 14.38
CA ALA A 33 5.34 0.76 15.39
C ALA A 33 4.63 1.73 16.35
N LEU A 34 3.76 2.61 15.83
CA LEU A 34 2.93 3.49 16.64
C LEU A 34 1.94 2.71 17.53
N LEU A 35 1.33 1.67 17.00
CA LEU A 35 0.44 0.79 17.79
C LEU A 35 1.20 0.11 18.93
N PHE A 36 2.41 -0.40 18.69
CA PHE A 36 3.26 -0.97 19.74
C PHE A 36 3.71 0.05 20.79
N LEU A 37 3.81 1.32 20.42
CA LEU A 37 4.09 2.40 21.36
C LEU A 37 2.83 2.85 22.15
N GLY A 38 1.68 2.18 21.93
CA GLY A 38 0.43 2.47 22.64
C GLY A 38 -0.36 3.64 22.08
N VAL A 39 -0.05 4.08 20.84
CA VAL A 39 -0.85 5.11 20.16
C VAL A 39 -2.15 4.49 19.69
N PRO A 40 -3.32 5.11 19.94
CA PRO A 40 -4.63 4.61 19.48
C PRO A 40 -4.64 4.38 17.96
N ALA A 41 -5.28 3.29 17.51
CA ALA A 41 -5.30 2.93 16.10
C ALA A 41 -5.81 4.06 15.18
N PRO A 42 -6.85 4.85 15.52
CA PRO A 42 -7.30 5.96 14.67
C PRO A 42 -6.19 6.96 14.37
N VAL A 43 -5.42 7.34 15.40
CA VAL A 43 -4.31 8.30 15.27
C VAL A 43 -3.15 7.70 14.50
N ALA A 44 -2.78 6.45 14.82
CA ALA A 44 -1.69 5.74 14.13
C ALA A 44 -1.95 5.57 12.63
N VAL A 45 -3.19 5.22 12.24
CA VAL A 45 -3.61 5.05 10.85
C VAL A 45 -3.60 6.39 10.11
N ALA A 46 -4.15 7.44 10.69
CA ALA A 46 -4.22 8.77 10.08
C ALA A 46 -2.81 9.38 9.91
N THR A 47 -1.96 9.26 10.94
CA THR A 47 -0.56 9.71 10.90
C THR A 47 0.25 8.94 9.87
N GLY A 48 0.09 7.60 9.82
CA GLY A 48 0.72 6.77 8.81
C GLY A 48 0.34 7.17 7.38
N ALA A 49 -0.94 7.44 7.13
CA ALA A 49 -1.41 7.87 5.82
C ALA A 49 -0.83 9.22 5.39
N SER A 50 -0.73 10.20 6.30
CA SER A 50 -0.16 11.52 6.01
C SER A 50 1.34 11.45 5.71
N GLN A 51 2.09 10.67 6.47
CA GLN A 51 3.51 10.43 6.22
C GLN A 51 3.75 9.76 4.87
N ILE A 52 2.91 8.78 4.50
CA ILE A 52 3.01 8.10 3.21
C ILE A 52 2.67 9.07 2.07
N ALA A 53 1.68 9.93 2.22
CA ALA A 53 1.35 10.93 1.21
C ALA A 53 2.57 11.82 0.92
N ALA A 54 3.24 12.32 1.96
CA ALA A 54 4.44 13.15 1.83
C ALA A 54 5.63 12.40 1.20
N THR A 55 5.93 11.19 1.66
CA THR A 55 7.04 10.38 1.12
C THR A 55 6.79 9.94 -0.32
N SER A 56 5.54 9.60 -0.67
CA SER A 56 5.17 9.22 -2.04
C SER A 56 5.23 10.40 -3.00
N PHE A 57 4.95 11.62 -2.55
CA PHE A 57 5.13 12.83 -3.35
C PHE A 57 6.60 13.01 -3.77
N SER A 58 7.53 12.86 -2.84
CA SER A 58 8.97 12.89 -3.15
C SER A 58 9.38 11.74 -4.06
N GLY A 59 8.84 10.53 -3.82
CA GLY A 59 9.10 9.34 -4.63
C GLY A 59 8.66 9.49 -6.07
N ILE A 60 7.44 10.01 -6.32
CA ILE A 60 6.92 10.18 -7.69
C ILE A 60 7.75 11.18 -8.49
N MET A 61 8.24 12.25 -7.86
CA MET A 61 9.08 13.23 -8.52
C MET A 61 10.36 12.60 -9.09
N THR A 62 10.98 11.72 -8.31
CA THR A 62 12.17 10.96 -8.72
C THR A 62 11.85 9.97 -9.84
N GLN A 63 10.75 9.22 -9.72
CA GLN A 63 10.36 8.20 -10.70
C GLN A 63 9.87 8.79 -12.02
N THR A 64 9.28 9.99 -12.00
CA THR A 64 8.87 10.71 -13.20
C THR A 64 10.09 11.13 -14.02
N ARG A 65 11.16 11.61 -13.37
CA ARG A 65 12.43 11.92 -14.03
C ARG A 65 13.06 10.68 -14.69
N ARG A 66 12.92 9.52 -14.07
CA ARG A 66 13.39 8.22 -14.61
C ARG A 66 12.50 7.65 -15.71
N ARG A 67 11.38 8.30 -16.06
CA ARG A 67 10.38 7.85 -17.04
C ARG A 67 9.81 6.45 -16.75
N SER A 68 9.79 6.03 -15.48
CA SER A 68 9.34 4.71 -15.03
C SER A 68 7.85 4.64 -14.67
N VAL A 69 7.10 5.73 -14.80
CA VAL A 69 5.68 5.80 -14.46
C VAL A 69 4.80 5.50 -15.68
N ASP A 70 3.93 4.50 -15.58
CA ASP A 70 2.85 4.27 -16.55
C ASP A 70 1.60 5.02 -16.10
N TRP A 71 1.40 6.23 -16.63
CA TRP A 71 0.31 7.12 -16.25
C TRP A 71 -1.08 6.49 -16.49
N ARG A 72 -1.25 5.73 -17.58
CA ARG A 72 -2.54 5.09 -17.88
C ARG A 72 -2.88 4.02 -16.87
N MET A 73 -1.93 3.17 -16.53
CA MET A 73 -2.10 2.14 -15.52
C MET A 73 -2.30 2.77 -14.13
N GLY A 74 -1.49 3.77 -13.80
CA GLY A 74 -1.60 4.51 -12.54
C GLY A 74 -2.97 5.17 -12.36
N LEU A 75 -3.51 5.81 -13.39
CA LEU A 75 -4.86 6.40 -13.35
C LEU A 75 -5.95 5.36 -13.11
N LEU A 76 -5.90 4.21 -13.79
CA LEU A 76 -6.90 3.14 -13.58
C LEU A 76 -6.84 2.58 -12.17
N LEU A 77 -5.63 2.31 -11.68
CA LEU A 77 -5.43 1.87 -10.30
C LEU A 77 -5.91 2.92 -9.30
N SER A 78 -5.65 4.21 -9.58
CA SER A 78 -6.09 5.31 -8.73
C SER A 78 -7.61 5.48 -8.74
N LEU A 79 -8.28 5.34 -9.89
CA LEU A 79 -9.75 5.39 -9.96
C LEU A 79 -10.39 4.29 -9.13
N GLY A 80 -9.91 3.05 -9.27
CA GLY A 80 -10.34 1.95 -8.40
C GLY A 80 -10.05 2.24 -6.93
N GLY A 81 -8.85 2.75 -6.66
CA GLY A 81 -8.39 3.09 -5.32
C GLY A 81 -9.18 4.21 -4.65
N VAL A 82 -9.60 5.25 -5.38
CA VAL A 82 -10.46 6.33 -4.88
C VAL A 82 -11.80 5.77 -4.39
N VAL A 83 -12.44 4.92 -5.19
CA VAL A 83 -13.71 4.29 -4.79
C VAL A 83 -13.48 3.34 -3.60
N GLY A 84 -12.40 2.55 -3.65
CA GLY A 84 -12.04 1.63 -2.56
C GLY A 84 -11.71 2.36 -1.25
N SER A 85 -10.91 3.42 -1.29
CA SER A 85 -10.54 4.17 -0.10
C SER A 85 -11.74 4.92 0.51
N SER A 86 -12.64 5.47 -0.31
CA SER A 86 -13.88 6.08 0.18
C SER A 86 -14.77 5.06 0.89
N ALA A 87 -14.92 3.85 0.33
CA ALA A 87 -15.62 2.76 0.99
C ALA A 87 -14.88 2.32 2.27
N GLY A 88 -13.56 2.25 2.24
CA GLY A 88 -12.72 1.90 3.40
C GLY A 88 -12.85 2.90 4.54
N VAL A 89 -12.85 4.21 4.25
CA VAL A 89 -13.07 5.25 5.28
C VAL A 89 -14.47 5.13 5.88
N ALA A 90 -15.50 4.87 5.08
CA ALA A 90 -16.85 4.67 5.60
C ALA A 90 -16.94 3.44 6.53
N VAL A 91 -16.22 2.36 6.22
CA VAL A 91 -16.10 1.19 7.10
C VAL A 91 -15.32 1.56 8.36
N PHE A 92 -14.21 2.29 8.22
CA PHE A 92 -13.39 2.78 9.33
C PHE A 92 -14.21 3.58 10.34
N GLU A 93 -15.02 4.55 9.87
CA GLU A 93 -15.88 5.35 10.73
C GLU A 93 -16.92 4.52 11.50
N ARG A 94 -17.54 3.55 10.81
CA ARG A 94 -18.51 2.65 11.46
C ARG A 94 -17.87 1.83 12.58
N LEU A 95 -16.67 1.30 12.32
CA LEU A 95 -15.92 0.52 13.30
C LEU A 95 -15.41 1.38 14.45
N LEU A 96 -15.03 2.63 14.18
CA LEU A 96 -14.65 3.60 15.20
C LEU A 96 -15.81 3.87 16.15
N ARG A 97 -17.03 4.10 15.61
CA ARG A 97 -18.25 4.30 16.42
C ARG A 97 -18.64 3.06 17.25
N LEU A 98 -18.33 1.86 16.76
CA LEU A 98 -18.59 0.60 17.44
C LEU A 98 -17.52 0.24 18.47
N GLY A 99 -16.42 1.01 18.56
CA GLY A 99 -15.29 0.72 19.46
C GLY A 99 -14.49 -0.53 19.09
N GLN A 100 -14.66 -1.06 17.87
CA GLN A 100 -14.02 -2.32 17.42
C GLN A 100 -12.83 -2.06 16.49
N LEU A 101 -12.46 -0.80 16.25
CA LEU A 101 -11.43 -0.43 15.30
C LEU A 101 -10.06 -1.00 15.68
N ASP A 102 -9.66 -0.88 16.94
CA ASP A 102 -8.36 -1.34 17.43
C ASP A 102 -8.18 -2.85 17.22
N LEU A 103 -9.21 -3.63 17.48
CA LEU A 103 -9.22 -5.08 17.25
C LEU A 103 -9.06 -5.40 15.76
N LEU A 104 -9.87 -4.75 14.90
CA LEU A 104 -9.81 -5.02 13.46
C LEU A 104 -8.46 -4.66 12.88
N VAL A 105 -7.95 -3.47 13.17
CA VAL A 105 -6.66 -3.01 12.67
C VAL A 105 -5.53 -3.94 13.15
N SER A 106 -5.51 -4.30 14.43
CA SER A 106 -4.51 -5.22 14.99
C SER A 106 -4.55 -6.60 14.35
N VAL A 107 -5.74 -7.17 14.15
CA VAL A 107 -5.92 -8.48 13.49
C VAL A 107 -5.50 -8.42 12.03
N LEU A 108 -5.87 -7.37 11.29
CA LEU A 108 -5.45 -7.20 9.91
C LEU A 108 -3.93 -7.08 9.79
N TYR A 109 -3.28 -6.32 10.69
CA TYR A 109 -1.82 -6.23 10.72
C TYR A 109 -1.17 -7.57 11.08
N LEU A 110 -1.70 -8.29 12.06
CA LEU A 110 -1.20 -9.61 12.42
C LEU A 110 -1.27 -10.58 11.24
N LEU A 111 -2.40 -10.63 10.55
CA LEU A 111 -2.58 -11.49 9.38
C LEU A 111 -1.65 -11.07 8.23
N LEU A 112 -1.53 -9.77 7.97
CA LEU A 112 -0.69 -9.26 6.89
C LEU A 112 0.80 -9.51 7.19
N LEU A 113 1.28 -9.14 8.38
CA LEU A 113 2.68 -9.34 8.76
C LEU A 113 3.04 -10.82 8.84
N SER A 114 2.14 -11.66 9.39
CA SER A 114 2.34 -13.11 9.44
C SER A 114 2.40 -13.73 8.04
N SER A 115 1.50 -13.33 7.14
CA SER A 115 1.48 -13.86 5.78
C SER A 115 2.73 -13.50 4.99
N VAL A 116 3.17 -12.24 5.11
CA VAL A 116 4.38 -11.75 4.45
C VAL A 116 5.62 -12.36 5.09
N GLY A 117 5.71 -12.39 6.41
CA GLY A 117 6.82 -13.03 7.13
C GLY A 117 6.95 -14.50 6.76
N PHE A 118 5.83 -15.23 6.72
CA PHE A 118 5.82 -16.63 6.30
C PHE A 118 6.30 -16.81 4.84
N LEU A 119 5.83 -15.96 3.92
CA LEU A 119 6.28 -16.01 2.53
C LEU A 119 7.78 -15.73 2.40
N MET A 120 8.30 -14.71 3.10
CA MET A 120 9.72 -14.37 3.09
C MET A 120 10.59 -15.49 3.68
N VAL A 121 10.21 -16.07 4.82
CA VAL A 121 10.92 -17.21 5.43
C VAL A 121 10.92 -18.40 4.49
N ARG A 122 9.77 -18.71 3.88
CA ARG A 122 9.65 -19.80 2.92
C ARG A 122 10.53 -19.59 1.68
N GLU A 123 10.59 -18.36 1.18
CA GLU A 123 11.41 -18.02 0.00
C GLU A 123 12.90 -18.07 0.34
N SER A 124 13.31 -17.52 1.48
CA SER A 124 14.68 -17.60 1.99
C SER A 124 15.15 -19.05 2.22
N TYR A 125 14.29 -19.87 2.81
CA TYR A 125 14.57 -21.29 3.03
C TYR A 125 14.72 -22.08 1.72
N ARG A 126 13.92 -21.76 0.72
CA ARG A 126 14.02 -22.33 -0.63
C ARG A 126 15.32 -21.94 -1.33
N PHE A 127 15.71 -20.67 -1.20
CA PHE A 127 16.97 -20.15 -1.74
C PHE A 127 18.17 -20.87 -1.11
N TRP A 128 18.15 -21.02 0.21
CA TRP A 128 19.23 -21.72 0.94
C TRP A 128 19.37 -23.21 0.54
N ARG A 129 18.26 -23.85 0.17
CA ARG A 129 18.26 -25.23 -0.34
C ARG A 129 18.66 -25.37 -1.82
N GLY A 130 19.17 -24.33 -2.46
CA GLY A 130 19.64 -24.39 -3.86
C GLY A 130 18.54 -24.70 -4.88
N ARG A 131 17.25 -24.59 -4.52
CA ARG A 131 16.17 -24.80 -5.48
C ARG A 131 16.00 -23.54 -6.31
N PRO A 132 16.07 -23.63 -7.67
CA PRO A 132 15.87 -22.48 -8.52
C PRO A 132 14.53 -21.82 -8.17
N GLN A 133 14.56 -20.50 -8.12
CA GLN A 133 13.38 -19.67 -7.87
C GLN A 133 12.32 -19.99 -8.92
N LYS A 134 11.49 -20.98 -8.64
CA LYS A 134 10.30 -21.20 -9.46
C LYS A 134 9.47 -19.95 -9.26
N SER A 135 9.60 -19.03 -10.22
CA SER A 135 8.68 -17.90 -10.29
C SER A 135 7.27 -18.41 -9.99
N VAL A 136 6.60 -17.77 -9.05
CA VAL A 136 5.32 -18.20 -8.45
C VAL A 136 4.30 -18.50 -9.58
N SER A 137 4.39 -19.74 -10.08
CA SER A 137 3.57 -20.21 -11.20
C SER A 137 2.22 -20.79 -10.77
N VAL A 138 1.98 -20.88 -9.46
CA VAL A 138 0.80 -21.58 -8.92
C VAL A 138 -0.48 -20.77 -9.06
N LEU A 139 -0.42 -19.43 -9.04
CA LEU A 139 -1.59 -18.58 -9.35
C LEU A 139 -1.75 -18.31 -10.87
N ARG A 140 -0.96 -18.98 -11.69
CA ARG A 140 -0.77 -18.65 -13.11
C ARG A 140 -1.94 -19.00 -14.03
N ARG A 141 -2.79 -19.95 -13.69
CA ARG A 141 -3.81 -20.47 -14.63
C ARG A 141 -5.19 -19.78 -14.56
N PRO A 142 -5.83 -19.59 -13.42
CA PRO A 142 -7.20 -19.08 -13.42
C PRO A 142 -7.33 -17.58 -13.77
N LEU A 143 -6.42 -16.75 -13.28
CA LEU A 143 -6.48 -15.29 -13.52
C LEU A 143 -6.17 -14.90 -14.98
N ARG A 144 -5.33 -15.67 -15.68
CA ARG A 144 -5.05 -15.43 -17.11
C ARG A 144 -6.27 -15.65 -17.97
N THR A 145 -7.08 -16.66 -17.69
CA THR A 145 -8.31 -16.96 -18.43
C THR A 145 -9.37 -15.89 -18.16
N ILE A 146 -9.48 -15.43 -16.92
CA ILE A 146 -10.42 -14.37 -16.53
C ILE A 146 -10.00 -13.03 -17.15
N ALA A 147 -8.72 -12.64 -17.04
CA ALA A 147 -8.22 -11.37 -17.61
C ALA A 147 -8.26 -11.33 -19.15
N HIS A 148 -8.22 -12.49 -19.80
CA HIS A 148 -8.23 -12.58 -21.27
C HIS A 148 -9.64 -12.61 -21.86
N ASN A 149 -10.67 -12.94 -21.08
CA ASN A 149 -12.06 -13.03 -21.57
C ASN A 149 -12.92 -11.80 -21.23
N LEU A 150 -12.35 -10.79 -20.52
CA LEU A 150 -13.09 -9.59 -20.14
C LEU A 150 -13.09 -8.54 -21.26
N PRO A 151 -14.22 -7.82 -21.45
CA PRO A 151 -14.32 -6.69 -22.39
C PRO A 151 -13.44 -5.49 -21.92
N PHE A 152 -13.32 -4.47 -22.77
CA PHE A 152 -12.55 -3.23 -22.53
C PHE A 152 -11.03 -3.44 -22.38
N ARG A 153 -10.38 -3.91 -23.44
CA ARG A 153 -8.93 -4.05 -23.48
C ARG A 153 -8.25 -2.73 -23.83
N LEU A 154 -7.26 -2.34 -23.04
CA LEU A 154 -6.43 -1.18 -23.29
C LEU A 154 -4.97 -1.57 -23.47
N ARG A 155 -4.28 -0.81 -24.31
CA ARG A 155 -2.81 -0.90 -24.45
C ARG A 155 -2.14 0.03 -23.47
N PHE A 156 -1.18 -0.52 -22.72
CA PHE A 156 -0.34 0.19 -21.77
C PHE A 156 1.08 0.29 -22.35
N PRO A 157 1.45 1.44 -22.98
CA PRO A 157 2.68 1.52 -23.79
C PRO A 157 3.95 1.28 -23.00
N ARG A 158 4.01 1.77 -21.76
CA ARG A 158 5.21 1.63 -20.90
C ARG A 158 5.31 0.27 -20.22
N SER A 159 4.20 -0.33 -19.88
CA SER A 159 4.15 -1.66 -19.29
C SER A 159 4.24 -2.78 -20.34
N GLY A 160 4.07 -2.45 -21.62
CA GLY A 160 4.05 -3.42 -22.72
C GLY A 160 2.88 -4.42 -22.63
N LEU A 161 1.81 -4.07 -21.89
CA LEU A 161 0.70 -4.96 -21.60
C LEU A 161 -0.54 -4.60 -22.42
N TYR A 162 -1.26 -5.65 -22.81
CA TYR A 162 -2.59 -5.56 -23.42
C TYR A 162 -3.58 -6.36 -22.58
N ILE A 163 -4.21 -5.70 -21.64
CA ILE A 163 -5.11 -6.31 -20.62
C ILE A 163 -6.41 -5.52 -20.51
N SER A 164 -7.43 -6.16 -19.93
CA SER A 164 -8.69 -5.51 -19.58
C SER A 164 -8.49 -4.46 -18.47
N VAL A 165 -9.36 -3.48 -18.44
CA VAL A 165 -9.42 -2.40 -17.42
C VAL A 165 -9.88 -2.92 -16.05
N LEU A 166 -10.69 -3.98 -16.02
CA LEU A 166 -11.30 -4.49 -14.79
C LEU A 166 -10.28 -5.00 -13.74
N PRO A 167 -9.26 -5.81 -14.08
CA PRO A 167 -8.29 -6.26 -13.09
C PRO A 167 -7.53 -5.13 -12.39
N PRO A 168 -6.97 -4.11 -13.08
CA PRO A 168 -6.37 -2.95 -12.42
C PRO A 168 -7.34 -2.19 -11.51
N LEU A 169 -8.58 -1.97 -11.95
CA LEU A 169 -9.61 -1.32 -11.14
C LEU A 169 -9.92 -2.12 -9.87
N GLY A 170 -10.11 -3.44 -9.99
CA GLY A 170 -10.38 -4.33 -8.85
C GLY A 170 -9.22 -4.36 -7.85
N ILE A 171 -7.98 -4.41 -8.33
CA ILE A 171 -6.77 -4.34 -7.49
C ILE A 171 -6.71 -2.98 -6.79
N GLY A 172 -6.91 -1.88 -7.55
CA GLY A 172 -6.94 -0.54 -7.00
C GLY A 172 -7.98 -0.40 -5.89
N PHE A 173 -9.21 -0.89 -6.14
CA PHE A 173 -10.30 -0.87 -5.16
C PHE A 173 -9.95 -1.63 -3.87
N ALA A 174 -9.51 -2.88 -3.99
CA ALA A 174 -9.17 -3.69 -2.82
C ALA A 174 -8.04 -3.08 -1.99
N ILE A 175 -7.00 -2.58 -2.66
CA ILE A 175 -5.85 -1.97 -2.01
C ILE A 175 -6.22 -0.61 -1.41
N GLY A 176 -7.03 0.19 -2.10
CA GLY A 176 -7.53 1.46 -1.58
C GLY A 176 -8.36 1.28 -0.30
N ALA A 177 -9.26 0.30 -0.28
CA ALA A 177 -10.06 -0.02 0.90
C ALA A 177 -9.18 -0.48 2.08
N LEU A 178 -8.25 -1.41 1.84
CA LEU A 178 -7.29 -1.86 2.86
C LEU A 178 -6.41 -0.73 3.36
N SER A 179 -5.92 0.12 2.45
CA SER A 179 -5.10 1.29 2.80
C SER A 179 -5.84 2.26 3.71
N ALA A 180 -7.12 2.50 3.47
CA ALA A 180 -7.93 3.40 4.29
C ALA A 180 -8.18 2.86 5.70
N ILE A 181 -8.30 1.55 5.85
CA ILE A 181 -8.53 0.91 7.14
C ILE A 181 -7.22 0.79 7.95
N MET A 182 -6.12 0.47 7.28
CA MET A 182 -4.85 0.15 7.95
C MET A 182 -3.84 1.32 7.97
N GLY A 183 -4.02 2.34 7.14
CA GLY A 183 -3.05 3.44 7.04
C GLY A 183 -1.72 3.09 6.37
N ILE A 184 -1.67 1.98 5.59
CA ILE A 184 -0.42 1.47 4.98
C ILE A 184 -0.06 2.20 3.68
N GLY A 185 -0.99 2.97 3.10
CA GLY A 185 -0.82 3.58 1.77
C GLY A 185 -0.88 2.59 0.61
N GLY A 186 -1.01 1.29 0.88
CA GLY A 186 -1.21 0.23 -0.10
C GLY A 186 0.01 -0.16 -0.93
N GLY A 187 1.10 0.60 -0.93
CA GLY A 187 2.29 0.36 -1.78
C GLY A 187 2.90 -1.03 -1.58
N PHE A 188 2.93 -1.51 -0.35
CA PHE A 188 3.47 -2.80 0.02
C PHE A 188 2.70 -3.98 -0.63
N ILE A 189 1.38 -3.90 -0.69
CA ILE A 189 0.54 -4.94 -1.30
C ILE A 189 0.44 -4.74 -2.81
N LEU A 190 0.47 -3.47 -3.26
CA LEU A 190 0.33 -3.11 -4.66
C LEU A 190 1.50 -3.61 -5.51
N ILE A 191 2.75 -3.47 -5.02
CA ILE A 191 3.95 -3.89 -5.77
C ILE A 191 3.87 -5.38 -6.13
N PRO A 192 3.70 -6.31 -5.17
CA PRO A 192 3.54 -7.73 -5.52
C PRO A 192 2.29 -8.01 -6.35
N ALA A 193 1.17 -7.32 -6.11
CA ALA A 193 -0.02 -7.47 -6.93
C ALA A 193 0.24 -7.10 -8.40
N MET A 194 0.91 -5.99 -8.67
CA MET A 194 1.27 -5.57 -10.04
C MET A 194 2.25 -6.54 -10.71
N ILE A 195 3.23 -7.06 -9.97
CA ILE A 195 4.22 -8.00 -10.51
C ILE A 195 3.59 -9.36 -10.79
N TYR A 196 2.82 -9.90 -9.84
CA TYR A 196 2.32 -11.28 -9.93
C TYR A 196 0.98 -11.41 -10.67
N LEU A 197 0.06 -10.46 -10.48
CA LEU A 197 -1.26 -10.49 -11.13
C LEU A 197 -1.21 -9.83 -12.52
N LEU A 198 -0.62 -8.63 -12.63
CA LEU A 198 -0.60 -7.85 -13.87
C LEU A 198 0.65 -8.12 -14.71
N ARG A 199 1.71 -8.74 -14.15
CA ARG A 199 2.98 -9.04 -14.82
C ARG A 199 3.70 -7.82 -15.40
N MET A 200 3.63 -6.73 -14.68
CA MET A 200 4.35 -5.53 -15.05
C MET A 200 5.84 -5.66 -14.80
N PRO A 201 6.70 -5.06 -15.63
CA PRO A 201 8.13 -5.00 -15.36
C PRO A 201 8.39 -4.17 -14.09
N THR A 202 9.29 -4.67 -13.23
CA THR A 202 9.57 -4.14 -11.88
C THR A 202 9.88 -2.64 -11.88
N ASN A 203 10.62 -2.17 -12.90
CA ASN A 203 10.98 -0.74 -13.01
C ASN A 203 9.75 0.16 -13.18
N VAL A 204 8.72 -0.30 -13.89
CA VAL A 204 7.48 0.45 -14.12
C VAL A 204 6.54 0.33 -12.93
N VAL A 205 6.58 -0.82 -12.23
CA VAL A 205 5.77 -1.05 -11.03
C VAL A 205 6.10 -0.04 -9.95
N ILE A 206 7.37 0.17 -9.63
CA ILE A 206 7.80 1.09 -8.56
C ILE A 206 7.30 2.52 -8.83
N GLY A 207 7.45 3.02 -10.05
CA GLY A 207 7.00 4.36 -10.39
C GLY A 207 5.47 4.51 -10.40
N THR A 208 4.77 3.50 -10.94
CA THR A 208 3.30 3.52 -11.05
C THR A 208 2.65 3.33 -9.68
N SER A 209 3.22 2.49 -8.80
CA SER A 209 2.74 2.32 -7.43
C SER A 209 2.90 3.58 -6.60
N GLN A 210 4.03 4.29 -6.70
CA GLN A 210 4.25 5.56 -6.01
C GLN A 210 3.18 6.60 -6.39
N PHE A 211 2.82 6.68 -7.68
CA PHE A 211 1.78 7.58 -8.15
C PHE A 211 0.42 7.24 -7.53
N GLN A 212 0.00 5.98 -7.57
CA GLN A 212 -1.26 5.55 -6.98
C GLN A 212 -1.29 5.79 -5.47
N VAL A 213 -0.21 5.40 -4.77
CA VAL A 213 -0.10 5.56 -3.32
C VAL A 213 -0.21 7.04 -2.93
N MET A 214 0.45 7.94 -3.66
CA MET A 214 0.34 9.37 -3.43
C MET A 214 -1.12 9.85 -3.53
N VAL A 215 -1.82 9.49 -4.61
CA VAL A 215 -3.21 9.92 -4.84
C VAL A 215 -4.13 9.38 -3.74
N ILE A 216 -4.01 8.09 -3.42
CA ILE A 216 -4.90 7.45 -2.45
C ILE A 216 -4.61 7.91 -1.02
N SER A 217 -3.34 8.00 -0.62
CA SER A 217 -2.99 8.46 0.73
C SER A 217 -3.39 9.92 0.95
N SER A 218 -3.22 10.79 -0.05
CA SER A 218 -3.69 12.17 0.02
C SER A 218 -5.21 12.24 0.19
N LEU A 219 -5.95 11.42 -0.56
CA LEU A 219 -7.40 11.34 -0.42
C LEU A 219 -7.82 10.81 0.96
N ILE A 220 -7.16 9.76 1.46
CA ILE A 220 -7.44 9.20 2.78
C ILE A 220 -7.22 10.25 3.87
N VAL A 221 -6.12 11.01 3.82
CA VAL A 221 -5.84 12.09 4.77
C VAL A 221 -6.95 13.13 4.77
N VAL A 222 -7.38 13.56 3.59
CA VAL A 222 -8.48 14.54 3.47
C VAL A 222 -9.78 13.96 4.02
N LEU A 223 -10.15 12.75 3.65
CA LEU A 223 -11.37 12.11 4.11
C LEU A 223 -11.37 11.88 5.63
N GLN A 224 -10.26 11.37 6.18
CA GLN A 224 -10.14 11.15 7.63
C GLN A 224 -10.09 12.46 8.42
N SER A 225 -9.46 13.50 7.87
CA SER A 225 -9.46 14.82 8.50
C SER A 225 -10.88 15.40 8.63
N ILE A 226 -11.70 15.22 7.61
CA ILE A 226 -13.11 15.70 7.60
C ILE A 226 -13.98 14.81 8.49
N ALA A 227 -13.82 13.49 8.40
CA ALA A 227 -14.73 12.52 8.99
C ALA A 227 -14.45 12.25 10.47
N THR A 228 -13.17 12.17 10.87
CA THR A 228 -12.79 11.68 12.21
C THR A 228 -12.03 12.70 13.05
N GLN A 229 -11.51 13.77 12.44
CA GLN A 229 -10.65 14.78 13.10
C GLN A 229 -9.48 14.16 13.89
N THR A 230 -9.02 12.97 13.48
CA THR A 230 -8.00 12.18 14.18
C THR A 230 -6.58 12.41 13.65
N VAL A 231 -6.41 13.29 12.67
CA VAL A 231 -5.09 13.60 12.10
C VAL A 231 -4.32 14.48 13.08
N ASP A 232 -3.32 13.92 13.74
CA ASP A 232 -2.39 14.67 14.58
C ASP A 232 -1.23 15.17 13.71
N LEU A 233 -1.27 16.47 13.38
CA LEU A 233 -0.26 17.12 12.55
C LEU A 233 1.13 17.13 13.22
N VAL A 234 1.19 17.10 14.55
CA VAL A 234 2.47 17.08 15.28
C VAL A 234 3.14 15.73 15.19
N LEU A 235 2.36 14.64 15.17
CA LEU A 235 2.87 13.29 14.97
C LEU A 235 3.20 12.97 13.50
N ALA A 236 2.63 13.72 12.55
CA ALA A 236 2.81 13.51 11.12
C ALA A 236 4.06 14.20 10.55
N LEU A 237 4.57 15.21 11.23
CA LEU A 237 5.80 15.94 10.90
C LEU A 237 7.04 15.24 11.46
#